data_e9a7ff4aa74a6b9361c4f6703ad1b5d3
#
_entry.id   e9a7ff4aa74a6b9361c4f6703ad1b5d3
#
_cell.length_a   1.000
_cell.length_b   1.000
_cell.length_c   1.000
_cell.angle_alpha   90.00
_cell.angle_beta   90.00
_cell.angle_gamma   90.00
#
_symmetry.space_group_name_H-M   'P 1'
#
loop_
_entity.id
_entity.type
_entity.pdbx_description
1 polymer ?
#
loop_
_entity_poly.entity_id
_entity_poly.type
_entity_poly.pdbx_seq_one_letter_code
_entity_poly.pdbx_strand_id
1 'polypeptide(L)'
;MRTARLLLSTALLAVLFPVEFASAAGALLAHRAVYDLDLDQASERSGVVGVAGRIVYEFNGSPCEGYSTNYRFVTQMNMRESERMNDYQITTFEGPEGKSFDFFTRFFVDRQLDKETKGSAQIEGGNVDVSLQKPETRQVELPATRFPTQHMVELIEKAKQGETFYETTIFDGSDTADKVMTTTVLIGKRETAKADDPELDALKDLKDDAYWPVSIAYFDMGKEDGEETPDYAISFKLYENGFTRDLEMSYGDFSIRGKLVGFEVLDQSKACTPQ
;
A
#
# COMPACT_ATOMS: atom_id res chain seq x y z
N MET A 1 68.24 -26.00 47.67
CA MET A 1 67.28 -26.46 46.65
C MET A 1 66.03 -25.59 46.79
N ARG A 2 65.83 -24.61 45.86
CA ARG A 2 64.69 -23.69 45.88
C ARG A 2 63.84 -24.02 44.66
N THR A 3 62.62 -24.49 44.91
CA THR A 3 61.62 -24.82 43.91
C THR A 3 60.85 -23.55 43.54
N ALA A 4 60.97 -23.12 42.31
CA ALA A 4 60.18 -22.05 41.74
C ALA A 4 58.82 -22.58 41.29
N ARG A 5 57.72 -22.01 41.76
CA ARG A 5 56.34 -22.26 41.31
C ARG A 5 56.03 -21.24 40.20
N LEU A 6 55.80 -21.75 38.98
CA LEU A 6 55.25 -21.02 37.85
C LEU A 6 53.73 -20.91 38.07
N LEU A 7 53.21 -19.69 38.15
CA LEU A 7 51.80 -19.37 38.10
C LEU A 7 51.43 -19.10 36.65
N LEU A 8 50.62 -19.99 36.07
CA LEU A 8 50.02 -19.81 34.73
C LEU A 8 48.75 -18.97 34.88
N SER A 9 48.78 -17.71 34.42
CA SER A 9 47.59 -16.83 34.36
C SER A 9 46.89 -17.06 33.03
N THR A 10 45.76 -17.72 33.05
CA THR A 10 44.85 -17.86 31.91
C THR A 10 44.02 -16.58 31.76
N ALA A 11 44.33 -15.76 30.77
CA ALA A 11 43.54 -14.59 30.38
C ALA A 11 42.32 -15.09 29.58
N LEU A 12 41.12 -14.93 30.13
CA LEU A 12 39.83 -15.21 29.47
C LEU A 12 39.48 -14.04 28.55
N LEU A 13 39.68 -14.22 27.25
CA LEU A 13 39.32 -13.24 26.22
C LEU A 13 37.80 -13.30 26.02
N ALA A 14 37.04 -12.36 26.61
CA ALA A 14 35.63 -12.22 26.37
C ALA A 14 35.42 -11.61 24.95
N VAL A 15 35.02 -12.44 23.99
CA VAL A 15 34.58 -12.00 22.66
C VAL A 15 33.21 -11.37 22.78
N LEU A 16 33.13 -10.05 22.78
CA LEU A 16 31.88 -9.30 22.66
C LEU A 16 31.41 -9.40 21.19
N PHE A 17 30.46 -10.29 20.93
CA PHE A 17 29.71 -10.25 19.68
C PHE A 17 28.80 -9.01 19.70
N PRO A 18 28.84 -8.15 18.67
CA PRO A 18 27.84 -7.12 18.53
C PRO A 18 26.48 -7.82 18.34
N VAL A 19 25.57 -7.60 19.26
CA VAL A 19 24.15 -7.95 19.07
C VAL A 19 23.65 -6.92 18.07
N GLU A 20 23.55 -7.33 16.81
CA GLU A 20 22.79 -6.55 15.81
C GLU A 20 21.34 -6.57 16.28
N PHE A 21 20.89 -5.45 16.82
CA PHE A 21 19.47 -5.19 16.98
C PHE A 21 18.89 -5.11 15.55
N ALA A 22 18.31 -6.21 15.08
CA ALA A 22 17.42 -6.14 13.93
C ALA A 22 16.38 -5.06 14.29
N SER A 23 16.43 -3.93 13.61
CA SER A 23 15.39 -2.91 13.70
C SER A 23 14.11 -3.61 13.28
N ALA A 24 13.24 -3.91 14.24
CA ALA A 24 11.92 -4.38 13.92
C ALA A 24 11.29 -3.30 13.04
N ALA A 25 11.02 -3.60 11.78
CA ALA A 25 10.22 -2.74 10.93
C ALA A 25 8.97 -2.40 11.74
N GLY A 26 8.73 -1.10 11.99
CA GLY A 26 7.63 -0.67 12.85
C GLY A 26 6.33 -1.31 12.33
N ALA A 27 5.54 -1.89 13.22
CA ALA A 27 4.28 -2.49 12.83
C ALA A 27 3.40 -1.41 12.17
N LEU A 28 2.79 -1.74 11.03
CA LEU A 28 1.83 -0.86 10.38
C LEU A 28 0.61 -0.68 11.29
N LEU A 29 0.06 0.53 11.30
CA LEU A 29 -1.05 0.91 12.18
C LEU A 29 -2.35 0.26 11.71
N ALA A 30 -2.97 -0.53 12.57
CA ALA A 30 -4.34 -0.99 12.35
C ALA A 30 -5.29 0.21 12.45
N HIS A 31 -6.01 0.53 11.37
CA HIS A 31 -6.84 1.73 11.33
C HIS A 31 -8.00 1.61 10.35
N ARG A 32 -8.98 2.47 10.57
CA ARG A 32 -10.05 2.75 9.64
C ARG A 32 -9.99 4.22 9.24
N ALA A 33 -9.98 4.49 7.93
CA ALA A 33 -9.96 5.83 7.36
C ALA A 33 -11.14 6.02 6.41
N VAL A 34 -11.72 7.23 6.42
CA VAL A 34 -12.82 7.61 5.55
C VAL A 34 -12.43 8.89 4.81
N TYR A 35 -12.54 8.86 3.48
CA TYR A 35 -12.24 10.00 2.63
C TYR A 35 -13.49 10.36 1.83
N ASP A 36 -13.83 11.65 1.82
CA ASP A 36 -14.80 12.19 0.87
C ASP A 36 -14.07 12.54 -0.43
N LEU A 37 -14.73 12.29 -1.54
CA LEU A 37 -14.16 12.37 -2.87
C LEU A 37 -14.83 13.44 -3.69
N ASP A 38 -14.04 14.27 -4.35
CA ASP A 38 -14.47 15.31 -5.26
C ASP A 38 -13.62 15.28 -6.55
N LEU A 39 -14.20 15.77 -7.66
CA LEU A 39 -13.44 16.04 -8.88
C LEU A 39 -12.38 17.11 -8.60
N ASP A 40 -11.12 16.81 -8.88
CA ASP A 40 -10.04 17.80 -8.76
C ASP A 40 -9.82 18.53 -10.09
N GLN A 41 -9.53 17.78 -11.14
CA GLN A 41 -9.32 18.30 -12.50
C GLN A 41 -9.97 17.39 -13.54
N ALA A 42 -10.39 17.99 -14.66
CA ALA A 42 -10.86 17.22 -15.81
C ALA A 42 -10.54 17.97 -17.12
N SER A 43 -10.00 17.25 -18.10
CA SER A 43 -9.85 17.77 -19.45
C SER A 43 -11.20 17.76 -20.17
N GLU A 44 -11.34 18.56 -21.21
CA GLU A 44 -12.56 18.56 -22.03
C GLU A 44 -12.81 17.18 -22.68
N ARG A 45 -11.76 16.43 -22.95
CA ARG A 45 -11.82 15.10 -23.59
C ARG A 45 -12.38 14.03 -22.66
N SER A 46 -12.19 14.16 -21.36
CA SER A 46 -12.72 13.18 -20.39
C SER A 46 -14.24 13.07 -20.40
N GLY A 47 -14.93 14.17 -20.74
CA GLY A 47 -16.37 14.28 -20.62
C GLY A 47 -16.89 14.33 -19.17
N VAL A 48 -16.01 14.22 -18.16
CA VAL A 48 -16.33 14.29 -16.74
C VAL A 48 -16.56 15.74 -16.36
N VAL A 49 -17.70 16.02 -15.72
CA VAL A 49 -18.08 17.36 -15.27
C VAL A 49 -18.23 17.45 -13.75
N GLY A 50 -18.23 16.32 -13.06
CA GLY A 50 -18.28 16.25 -11.60
C GLY A 50 -18.05 14.81 -11.11
N VAL A 51 -17.45 14.71 -9.94
CA VAL A 51 -17.32 13.45 -9.18
C VAL A 51 -17.67 13.78 -7.74
N ALA A 52 -18.47 12.93 -7.12
CA ALA A 52 -18.67 12.92 -5.67
C ALA A 52 -18.63 11.47 -5.19
N GLY A 53 -18.06 11.23 -4.02
CA GLY A 53 -17.95 9.85 -3.57
C GLY A 53 -17.34 9.70 -2.20
N ARG A 54 -17.00 8.45 -1.87
CA ARG A 54 -16.36 8.11 -0.59
C ARG A 54 -15.49 6.87 -0.70
N ILE A 55 -14.33 6.92 -0.06
CA ILE A 55 -13.52 5.75 0.26
C ILE A 55 -13.72 5.43 1.74
N VAL A 56 -13.92 4.14 2.03
CA VAL A 56 -13.76 3.57 3.37
C VAL A 56 -12.66 2.52 3.26
N TYR A 57 -11.59 2.76 4.00
CA TYR A 57 -10.41 1.89 4.06
C TYR A 57 -10.27 1.37 5.47
N GLU A 58 -10.12 0.07 5.63
CA GLU A 58 -9.86 -0.58 6.90
C GLU A 58 -8.69 -1.54 6.75
N PHE A 59 -7.67 -1.35 7.55
CA PHE A 59 -6.44 -2.13 7.56
C PHE A 59 -6.19 -2.69 8.95
N ASN A 60 -5.93 -3.98 9.04
CA ASN A 60 -5.73 -4.65 10.31
C ASN A 60 -4.73 -5.80 10.16
N GLY A 61 -4.10 -6.18 11.27
CA GLY A 61 -3.17 -7.31 11.32
C GLY A 61 -1.83 -6.97 11.94
N SER A 62 -0.90 -7.89 11.74
CA SER A 62 0.48 -7.78 12.25
C SER A 62 1.46 -8.54 11.36
N PRO A 63 2.76 -8.30 11.49
CA PRO A 63 3.76 -9.07 10.73
C PRO A 63 3.69 -10.58 10.95
N CYS A 64 3.20 -11.02 12.11
CA CYS A 64 3.12 -12.44 12.47
C CYS A 64 1.84 -13.13 12.01
N GLU A 65 0.74 -12.39 11.97
CA GLU A 65 -0.58 -12.94 11.63
C GLU A 65 -0.96 -12.69 10.18
N GLY A 66 -0.21 -11.81 9.50
CA GLY A 66 -0.56 -11.25 8.20
C GLY A 66 -1.45 -10.03 8.34
N TYR A 67 -1.80 -9.43 7.20
CA TYR A 67 -2.56 -8.19 7.13
C TYR A 67 -3.81 -8.35 6.28
N SER A 68 -4.92 -7.81 6.75
CA SER A 68 -6.18 -7.76 6.03
C SER A 68 -6.52 -6.32 5.64
N THR A 69 -7.04 -6.15 4.43
CA THR A 69 -7.56 -4.88 3.94
C THR A 69 -9.00 -5.05 3.51
N ASN A 70 -9.89 -4.18 3.99
CA ASN A 70 -11.23 -3.98 3.44
C ASN A 70 -11.30 -2.57 2.87
N TYR A 71 -11.56 -2.49 1.58
CA TYR A 71 -11.59 -1.23 0.85
C TYR A 71 -12.90 -1.13 0.07
N ARG A 72 -13.61 -0.03 0.25
CA ARG A 72 -14.76 0.31 -0.57
C ARG A 72 -14.61 1.71 -1.14
N PHE A 73 -14.73 1.81 -2.44
CA PHE A 73 -14.62 3.03 -3.21
C PHE A 73 -15.90 3.24 -4.02
N VAL A 74 -16.70 4.20 -3.62
CA VAL A 74 -17.98 4.53 -4.29
C VAL A 74 -17.86 5.90 -4.89
N THR A 75 -18.19 6.04 -6.19
CA THR A 75 -18.26 7.33 -6.88
C THR A 75 -19.55 7.46 -7.67
N GLN A 76 -20.13 8.66 -7.60
CA GLN A 76 -21.08 9.19 -8.56
C GLN A 76 -20.30 10.06 -9.55
N MET A 77 -20.19 9.61 -10.78
CA MET A 77 -19.52 10.36 -11.86
C MET A 77 -20.59 11.02 -12.72
N ASN A 78 -20.53 12.34 -12.80
CA ASN A 78 -21.39 13.13 -13.68
C ASN A 78 -20.64 13.37 -14.99
N MET A 79 -21.16 12.84 -16.06
CA MET A 79 -20.69 13.07 -17.41
C MET A 79 -21.56 14.14 -18.08
N ARG A 80 -21.17 14.68 -19.22
CA ARG A 80 -21.96 15.72 -19.92
C ARG A 80 -23.40 15.29 -20.23
N GLU A 81 -23.65 14.01 -20.50
CA GLU A 81 -24.95 13.49 -20.96
C GLU A 81 -25.49 12.34 -20.11
N SER A 82 -24.76 11.90 -19.08
CA SER A 82 -25.14 10.77 -18.25
C SER A 82 -24.53 10.87 -16.86
N GLU A 83 -25.09 10.11 -15.94
CA GLU A 83 -24.53 9.87 -14.62
C GLU A 83 -24.20 8.38 -14.50
N ARG A 84 -23.15 8.06 -13.76
CA ARG A 84 -22.73 6.69 -13.49
C ARG A 84 -22.30 6.53 -12.05
N MET A 85 -22.84 5.52 -11.39
CA MET A 85 -22.37 5.14 -10.06
C MET A 85 -21.46 3.92 -10.16
N ASN A 86 -20.25 4.05 -9.66
CA ASN A 86 -19.29 2.97 -9.54
C ASN A 86 -19.11 2.60 -8.05
N ASP A 87 -19.05 1.30 -7.74
CA ASP A 87 -18.83 0.79 -6.38
C ASP A 87 -17.84 -0.37 -6.46
N TYR A 88 -16.59 -0.11 -6.04
CA TYR A 88 -15.54 -1.11 -5.88
C TYR A 88 -15.54 -1.60 -4.44
N GLN A 89 -15.55 -2.91 -4.28
CA GLN A 89 -15.47 -3.59 -2.99
C GLN A 89 -14.32 -4.58 -3.06
N ILE A 90 -13.28 -4.33 -2.28
CA ILE A 90 -12.04 -5.11 -2.29
C ILE A 90 -11.78 -5.63 -0.89
N THR A 91 -11.52 -6.92 -0.78
CA THR A 91 -11.05 -7.56 0.43
C THR A 91 -9.79 -8.34 0.10
N THR A 92 -8.71 -8.10 0.84
CA THR A 92 -7.45 -8.83 0.66
C THR A 92 -6.93 -9.34 1.99
N PHE A 93 -6.13 -10.39 1.91
CA PHE A 93 -5.32 -10.87 3.02
C PHE A 93 -3.91 -11.18 2.50
N GLU A 94 -2.92 -10.54 3.10
CA GLU A 94 -1.51 -10.80 2.83
C GLU A 94 -0.91 -11.55 4.01
N GLY A 95 -0.46 -12.76 3.75
CA GLY A 95 0.05 -13.65 4.78
C GLY A 95 1.35 -13.17 5.43
N PRO A 96 1.76 -13.78 6.54
CA PRO A 96 3.02 -13.45 7.21
C PRO A 96 4.20 -13.50 6.22
N GLU A 97 5.17 -12.62 6.43
CA GLU A 97 6.35 -12.49 5.57
C GLU A 97 6.05 -12.07 4.10
N GLY A 98 4.79 -11.73 3.77
CA GLY A 98 4.39 -11.33 2.42
C GLY A 98 4.57 -12.41 1.37
N LYS A 99 4.45 -13.69 1.74
CA LYS A 99 4.62 -14.82 0.82
C LYS A 99 3.34 -15.30 0.15
N SER A 100 2.20 -14.92 0.70
CA SER A 100 0.88 -15.26 0.14
C SER A 100 -0.03 -14.05 0.10
N PHE A 101 -0.95 -14.03 -0.84
CA PHE A 101 -1.90 -12.95 -1.04
C PHE A 101 -3.22 -13.50 -1.54
N ASP A 102 -4.27 -13.35 -0.75
CA ASP A 102 -5.64 -13.66 -1.13
C ASP A 102 -6.37 -12.38 -1.51
N PHE A 103 -7.12 -12.39 -2.59
CA PHE A 103 -7.84 -11.22 -3.08
C PHE A 103 -9.24 -11.56 -3.56
N PHE A 104 -10.16 -10.64 -3.27
CA PHE A 104 -11.54 -10.68 -3.73
C PHE A 104 -12.03 -9.28 -4.05
N THR A 105 -12.32 -9.03 -5.32
CA THR A 105 -12.80 -7.75 -5.83
C THR A 105 -14.15 -7.92 -6.48
N ARG A 106 -15.09 -7.02 -6.17
CA ARG A 106 -16.37 -6.86 -6.86
C ARG A 106 -16.49 -5.42 -7.35
N PHE A 107 -16.84 -5.28 -8.59
CA PHE A 107 -17.12 -4.00 -9.21
C PHE A 107 -18.57 -3.94 -9.67
N PHE A 108 -19.27 -2.93 -9.22
CA PHE A 108 -20.66 -2.67 -9.59
C PHE A 108 -20.74 -1.36 -10.36
N VAL A 109 -21.53 -1.38 -11.42
CA VAL A 109 -21.94 -0.20 -12.19
C VAL A 109 -23.46 -0.05 -12.05
N ASP A 110 -23.90 1.11 -11.61
CA ASP A 110 -25.33 1.41 -11.38
C ASP A 110 -26.02 0.31 -10.56
N ARG A 111 -25.33 -0.18 -9.52
CA ARG A 111 -25.78 -1.25 -8.59
C ARG A 111 -25.85 -2.66 -9.21
N GLN A 112 -25.44 -2.82 -10.46
CA GLN A 112 -25.35 -4.14 -11.10
C GLN A 112 -23.92 -4.65 -11.04
N LEU A 113 -23.71 -5.92 -10.68
CA LEU A 113 -22.41 -6.54 -10.69
C LEU A 113 -21.89 -6.60 -12.13
N ASP A 114 -20.81 -5.87 -12.39
CA ASP A 114 -20.13 -5.80 -13.68
C ASP A 114 -18.96 -6.79 -13.74
N LYS A 115 -18.14 -6.83 -12.67
CA LYS A 115 -16.95 -7.68 -12.61
C LYS A 115 -16.75 -8.27 -11.22
N GLU A 116 -16.32 -9.52 -11.18
CA GLU A 116 -15.90 -10.21 -9.96
C GLU A 116 -14.56 -10.91 -10.22
N THR A 117 -13.55 -10.59 -9.40
CA THR A 117 -12.23 -11.22 -9.47
C THR A 117 -11.92 -11.85 -8.12
N LYS A 118 -11.58 -13.13 -8.07
CA LYS A 118 -11.22 -13.84 -6.85
C LYS A 118 -10.06 -14.80 -7.13
N GLY A 119 -9.08 -14.79 -6.25
CA GLY A 119 -7.94 -15.69 -6.37
C GLY A 119 -7.01 -15.61 -5.17
N SER A 120 -5.94 -16.36 -5.29
CA SER A 120 -4.80 -16.32 -4.38
C SER A 120 -3.49 -16.31 -5.17
N ALA A 121 -2.45 -15.75 -4.57
CA ALA A 121 -1.11 -15.73 -5.12
C ALA A 121 -0.10 -16.19 -4.06
N GLN A 122 0.93 -16.90 -4.49
CA GLN A 122 2.01 -17.35 -3.61
C GLN A 122 3.37 -17.11 -4.27
N ILE A 123 4.37 -16.73 -3.47
CA ILE A 123 5.74 -16.57 -3.94
C ILE A 123 6.44 -17.91 -3.76
N GLU A 124 6.75 -18.58 -4.88
CA GLU A 124 7.47 -19.84 -4.92
C GLU A 124 8.65 -19.78 -5.91
N GLY A 125 9.83 -20.22 -5.49
CA GLY A 125 11.01 -20.28 -6.38
C GLY A 125 11.47 -18.95 -6.97
N GLY A 126 10.99 -17.81 -6.45
CA GLY A 126 11.26 -16.48 -6.97
C GLY A 126 10.23 -15.96 -7.97
N ASN A 127 9.20 -16.72 -8.30
CA ASN A 127 8.05 -16.32 -9.12
C ASN A 127 6.81 -16.18 -8.24
N VAL A 128 5.75 -15.65 -8.81
CA VAL A 128 4.43 -15.55 -8.19
C VAL A 128 3.46 -16.47 -8.94
N ASP A 129 2.97 -17.49 -8.25
CA ASP A 129 1.96 -18.42 -8.75
C ASP A 129 0.58 -17.93 -8.35
N VAL A 130 -0.24 -17.53 -9.34
CA VAL A 130 -1.58 -17.02 -9.15
C VAL A 130 -2.62 -18.09 -9.48
N SER A 131 -3.50 -18.39 -8.53
CA SER A 131 -4.64 -19.30 -8.67
C SER A 131 -5.93 -18.50 -8.73
N LEU A 132 -6.47 -18.26 -9.91
CA LEU A 132 -7.75 -17.59 -10.09
C LEU A 132 -8.92 -18.57 -9.92
N GLN A 133 -10.00 -18.10 -9.29
CA GLN A 133 -11.28 -18.78 -9.12
C GLN A 133 -12.41 -18.05 -9.88
N LYS A 134 -12.28 -16.73 -10.04
CA LYS A 134 -13.22 -15.86 -10.75
C LYS A 134 -12.45 -14.85 -11.60
N PRO A 135 -12.96 -14.50 -12.82
CA PRO A 135 -14.22 -14.93 -13.43
C PRO A 135 -14.21 -16.40 -13.87
N GLU A 136 -13.04 -16.98 -14.09
CA GLU A 136 -12.83 -18.39 -14.48
C GLU A 136 -11.65 -18.99 -13.71
N THR A 137 -11.64 -20.31 -13.56
CA THR A 137 -10.53 -21.00 -12.92
C THR A 137 -9.31 -21.03 -13.87
N ARG A 138 -8.22 -20.43 -13.43
CA ARG A 138 -6.99 -20.32 -14.22
C ARG A 138 -5.76 -20.27 -13.31
N GLN A 139 -4.64 -20.81 -13.77
CA GLN A 139 -3.33 -20.66 -13.16
C GLN A 139 -2.48 -19.72 -14.02
N VAL A 140 -1.76 -18.82 -13.35
CA VAL A 140 -0.86 -17.87 -14.02
C VAL A 140 0.44 -17.82 -13.24
N GLU A 141 1.56 -17.93 -13.91
CA GLU A 141 2.89 -17.69 -13.34
C GLU A 141 3.35 -16.29 -13.74
N LEU A 142 3.72 -15.49 -12.75
CA LEU A 142 4.17 -14.11 -12.92
C LEU A 142 5.61 -13.96 -12.42
N PRO A 143 6.38 -12.99 -12.94
CA PRO A 143 7.71 -12.70 -12.43
C PRO A 143 7.65 -12.25 -10.95
N ALA A 144 8.79 -12.37 -10.28
CA ALA A 144 8.95 -11.89 -8.90
C ALA A 144 8.44 -10.45 -8.73
N THR A 145 7.60 -10.25 -7.73
CA THR A 145 6.99 -8.95 -7.44
C THR A 145 6.64 -8.80 -5.97
N ARG A 146 6.20 -7.61 -5.56
CA ARG A 146 5.66 -7.33 -4.22
C ARG A 146 4.15 -7.45 -4.20
N PHE A 147 3.61 -7.82 -3.03
CA PHE A 147 2.20 -7.62 -2.70
C PHE A 147 1.99 -6.25 -2.04
N PRO A 148 0.77 -5.73 -1.95
CA PRO A 148 0.51 -4.34 -1.54
C PRO A 148 1.10 -3.94 -0.19
N THR A 149 1.01 -4.79 0.83
CA THR A 149 1.57 -4.47 2.16
C THR A 149 3.10 -4.48 2.13
N GLN A 150 3.72 -5.42 1.42
CA GLN A 150 5.18 -5.44 1.25
C GLN A 150 5.68 -4.24 0.45
N HIS A 151 4.93 -3.79 -0.55
CA HIS A 151 5.23 -2.56 -1.28
C HIS A 151 5.18 -1.32 -0.36
N MET A 152 4.18 -1.25 0.53
CA MET A 152 4.09 -0.17 1.53
C MET A 152 5.25 -0.21 2.53
N VAL A 153 5.63 -1.38 3.02
CA VAL A 153 6.79 -1.54 3.93
C VAL A 153 8.08 -1.10 3.23
N GLU A 154 8.31 -1.55 1.98
CA GLU A 154 9.48 -1.13 1.19
C GLU A 154 9.52 0.39 1.01
N LEU A 155 8.39 1.01 0.69
CA LEU A 155 8.27 2.47 0.53
C LEU A 155 8.68 3.22 1.81
N ILE A 156 8.17 2.78 2.97
CA ILE A 156 8.53 3.38 4.26
C ILE A 156 10.02 3.22 4.55
N GLU A 157 10.60 2.05 4.32
CA GLU A 157 12.02 1.81 4.53
C GLU A 157 12.89 2.71 3.66
N LYS A 158 12.56 2.85 2.37
CA LYS A 158 13.26 3.72 1.44
C LYS A 158 13.12 5.20 1.82
N ALA A 159 11.93 5.63 2.24
CA ALA A 159 11.70 6.98 2.75
C ALA A 159 12.56 7.28 3.99
N LYS A 160 12.70 6.32 4.92
CA LYS A 160 13.57 6.42 6.10
C LYS A 160 15.06 6.49 5.75
N GLN A 161 15.46 5.84 4.67
CA GLN A 161 16.83 5.88 4.14
C GLN A 161 17.13 7.18 3.37
N GLY A 162 16.10 8.01 3.11
CA GLY A 162 16.22 9.28 2.37
C GLY A 162 16.27 9.09 0.86
N GLU A 163 15.84 7.95 0.35
CA GLU A 163 15.64 7.76 -1.09
C GLU A 163 14.50 8.66 -1.58
N THR A 164 14.67 9.23 -2.77
CA THR A 164 13.71 10.17 -3.36
C THR A 164 13.01 9.61 -4.60
N PHE A 165 13.57 8.54 -5.17
CA PHE A 165 13.05 7.88 -6.36
C PHE A 165 13.48 6.41 -6.38
N TYR A 166 12.56 5.52 -6.74
CA TYR A 166 12.87 4.14 -7.09
C TYR A 166 11.79 3.54 -7.98
N GLU A 167 12.10 2.43 -8.62
CA GLU A 167 11.17 1.61 -9.38
C GLU A 167 11.04 0.24 -8.75
N THR A 168 9.85 -0.32 -8.79
CA THR A 168 9.56 -1.69 -8.35
C THR A 168 8.36 -2.23 -9.10
N THR A 169 7.98 -3.46 -8.82
CA THR A 169 6.78 -4.07 -9.38
C THR A 169 5.81 -4.46 -8.28
N ILE A 170 4.52 -4.46 -8.60
CA ILE A 170 3.45 -4.86 -7.69
C ILE A 170 2.46 -5.80 -8.38
N PHE A 171 1.97 -6.78 -7.63
CA PHE A 171 0.79 -7.55 -7.94
C PHE A 171 -0.26 -7.30 -6.86
N ASP A 172 -1.37 -6.69 -7.20
CA ASP A 172 -2.45 -6.32 -6.28
C ASP A 172 -3.76 -7.09 -6.52
N GLY A 173 -3.75 -8.05 -7.45
CA GLY A 173 -4.93 -8.83 -7.82
C GLY A 173 -5.99 -8.03 -8.57
N SER A 174 -5.68 -6.83 -9.03
CA SER A 174 -6.60 -5.97 -9.76
C SER A 174 -6.80 -6.45 -11.21
N ASP A 175 -7.76 -5.84 -11.87
CA ASP A 175 -8.14 -6.11 -13.26
C ASP A 175 -8.33 -7.61 -13.55
N THR A 176 -7.55 -8.19 -14.44
CA THR A 176 -7.60 -9.61 -14.83
C THR A 176 -6.76 -10.51 -13.91
N ALA A 177 -6.01 -9.91 -12.98
CA ALA A 177 -5.09 -10.57 -12.04
C ALA A 177 -4.13 -11.56 -12.73
N ASP A 178 -3.61 -11.19 -13.91
CA ASP A 178 -2.69 -12.01 -14.73
C ASP A 178 -1.43 -11.24 -15.15
N LYS A 179 -1.17 -10.10 -14.53
CA LYS A 179 0.00 -9.26 -14.82
C LYS A 179 0.52 -8.57 -13.57
N VAL A 180 1.77 -8.20 -13.60
CA VAL A 180 2.37 -7.26 -12.64
C VAL A 180 2.36 -5.86 -13.23
N MET A 181 2.20 -4.86 -12.37
CA MET A 181 2.37 -3.46 -12.74
C MET A 181 3.77 -2.99 -12.35
N THR A 182 4.43 -2.26 -13.24
CA THR A 182 5.63 -1.51 -12.86
C THR A 182 5.21 -0.23 -12.17
N THR A 183 5.87 0.12 -11.08
CA THR A 183 5.61 1.37 -10.36
C THR A 183 6.87 2.21 -10.28
N THR A 184 6.71 3.51 -10.53
CA THR A 184 7.72 4.52 -10.21
C THR A 184 7.25 5.28 -8.98
N VAL A 185 8.13 5.41 -8.00
CA VAL A 185 7.84 6.04 -6.72
C VAL A 185 8.71 7.26 -6.53
N LEU A 186 8.08 8.41 -6.27
CA LEU A 186 8.72 9.65 -5.88
C LEU A 186 8.42 9.92 -4.42
N ILE A 187 9.48 10.22 -3.64
CA ILE A 187 9.37 10.50 -2.19
C ILE A 187 9.89 11.91 -1.93
N GLY A 188 9.05 12.76 -1.41
CA GLY A 188 9.39 14.12 -1.00
C GLY A 188 10.14 14.15 0.33
N LYS A 189 10.54 15.35 0.75
CA LYS A 189 11.15 15.56 2.08
C LYS A 189 10.13 15.36 3.17
N ARG A 190 10.59 14.87 4.33
CA ARG A 190 9.75 14.73 5.52
C ARG A 190 9.27 16.10 6.01
N GLU A 191 7.97 16.23 6.23
CA GLU A 191 7.27 17.45 6.60
C GLU A 191 6.29 17.19 7.75
N THR A 192 5.80 18.26 8.37
CA THR A 192 4.70 18.21 9.34
C THR A 192 3.49 18.97 8.79
N ALA A 193 2.30 18.63 9.28
CA ALA A 193 1.08 19.33 8.88
C ALA A 193 1.17 20.83 9.23
N LYS A 194 0.70 21.67 8.31
CA LYS A 194 0.60 23.11 8.54
C LYS A 194 -0.67 23.43 9.34
N ALA A 195 -0.68 24.57 10.04
CA ALA A 195 -1.81 24.95 10.87
C ALA A 195 -3.12 25.18 10.10
N ASP A 196 -3.04 25.41 8.81
CA ASP A 196 -4.18 25.59 7.89
C ASP A 196 -4.53 24.32 7.10
N ASP A 197 -3.93 23.17 7.43
CA ASP A 197 -4.21 21.89 6.77
C ASP A 197 -5.67 21.48 7.05
N PRO A 198 -6.51 21.30 6.00
CA PRO A 198 -7.94 21.06 6.15
C PRO A 198 -8.30 19.69 6.74
N GLU A 199 -7.34 18.81 6.94
CA GLU A 199 -7.53 17.46 7.49
C GLU A 199 -7.11 17.34 8.97
N LEU A 200 -6.54 18.39 9.58
CA LEU A 200 -6.03 18.36 10.96
C LEU A 200 -7.04 17.84 11.98
N ASP A 201 -8.30 18.28 11.87
CA ASP A 201 -9.34 17.85 12.81
C ASP A 201 -9.62 16.34 12.75
N ALA A 202 -9.43 15.74 11.57
CA ALA A 202 -9.63 14.31 11.35
C ALA A 202 -8.43 13.48 11.83
N LEU A 203 -7.22 14.07 11.91
CA LEU A 203 -5.97 13.35 12.27
C LEU A 203 -5.87 12.96 13.75
N LYS A 204 -6.62 13.65 14.64
CA LYS A 204 -6.60 13.39 16.09
C LYS A 204 -5.16 13.39 16.64
N ASP A 205 -4.70 12.23 17.13
CA ASP A 205 -3.39 12.08 17.76
C ASP A 205 -2.22 12.10 16.75
N LEU A 206 -2.47 11.93 15.45
CA LEU A 206 -1.44 11.96 14.40
C LEU A 206 -1.14 13.37 13.87
N LYS A 207 -1.79 14.41 14.37
CA LYS A 207 -1.68 15.78 13.83
C LYS A 207 -0.26 16.36 13.92
N ASP A 208 0.52 15.94 14.91
CA ASP A 208 1.89 16.42 15.16
C ASP A 208 2.95 15.48 14.52
N ASP A 209 2.52 14.35 13.96
CA ASP A 209 3.42 13.40 13.31
C ASP A 209 3.88 13.91 11.94
N ALA A 210 5.13 13.61 11.63
CA ALA A 210 5.70 13.94 10.33
C ALA A 210 5.34 12.90 9.28
N TYR A 211 5.19 13.35 8.03
CA TYR A 211 4.87 12.53 6.86
C TYR A 211 5.85 12.79 5.71
N TRP A 212 5.87 11.92 4.73
CA TRP A 212 6.50 12.14 3.43
C TRP A 212 5.41 12.38 2.38
N PRO A 213 5.50 13.45 1.55
CA PRO A 213 4.76 13.51 0.30
C PRO A 213 5.26 12.41 -0.62
N VAL A 214 4.34 11.61 -1.15
CA VAL A 214 4.66 10.47 -2.04
C VAL A 214 3.80 10.55 -3.28
N SER A 215 4.38 10.20 -4.43
CA SER A 215 3.64 9.98 -5.67
C SER A 215 4.06 8.65 -6.28
N ILE A 216 3.09 7.82 -6.67
CA ILE A 216 3.29 6.52 -7.31
C ILE A 216 2.57 6.54 -8.65
N ALA A 217 3.29 6.25 -9.72
CA ALA A 217 2.71 6.03 -11.03
C ALA A 217 2.78 4.54 -11.40
N TYR A 218 1.70 4.01 -11.96
CA TYR A 218 1.53 2.61 -12.32
C TYR A 218 1.50 2.45 -13.83
N PHE A 219 2.30 1.51 -14.34
CA PHE A 219 2.47 1.25 -15.77
C PHE A 219 2.18 -0.21 -16.09
N ASP A 220 1.38 -0.44 -17.11
CA ASP A 220 1.21 -1.74 -17.74
C ASP A 220 2.21 -1.90 -18.88
N MET A 221 3.33 -2.56 -18.59
CA MET A 221 4.41 -2.78 -19.56
C MET A 221 4.03 -3.72 -20.72
N GLY A 222 2.84 -4.34 -20.68
CA GLY A 222 2.33 -5.16 -21.77
C GLY A 222 1.69 -4.36 -22.93
N LYS A 223 1.55 -3.05 -22.80
CA LYS A 223 1.03 -2.16 -23.85
C LYS A 223 2.13 -1.78 -24.84
N GLU A 224 1.90 -2.05 -26.13
CA GLU A 224 2.88 -1.79 -27.21
C GLU A 224 2.86 -0.33 -27.73
N ASP A 225 2.17 0.59 -27.08
CA ASP A 225 1.83 1.92 -27.62
C ASP A 225 2.93 3.01 -27.52
N GLY A 226 4.20 2.63 -27.33
CA GLY A 226 5.36 3.51 -27.61
C GLY A 226 5.52 4.80 -26.78
N GLU A 227 4.51 5.30 -26.08
CA GLU A 227 4.58 6.35 -25.07
C GLU A 227 4.14 5.76 -23.72
N GLU A 228 5.08 5.67 -22.80
CA GLU A 228 4.84 5.16 -21.45
C GLU A 228 4.13 6.23 -20.61
N THR A 229 2.83 6.41 -20.86
CA THR A 229 1.99 7.19 -19.95
C THR A 229 1.48 6.24 -18.85
N PRO A 230 1.46 6.67 -17.57
CA PRO A 230 0.92 5.84 -16.52
C PRO A 230 -0.57 5.58 -16.74
N ASP A 231 -1.00 4.35 -16.50
CA ASP A 231 -2.44 4.00 -16.48
C ASP A 231 -3.17 4.68 -15.34
N TYR A 232 -2.45 4.85 -14.23
CA TYR A 232 -2.94 5.43 -12.99
C TYR A 232 -1.78 6.04 -12.20
N ALA A 233 -2.02 7.14 -11.53
CA ALA A 233 -1.09 7.68 -10.54
C ALA A 233 -1.84 8.10 -9.28
N ILE A 234 -1.17 7.96 -8.14
CA ILE A 234 -1.69 8.42 -6.86
C ILE A 234 -0.63 9.22 -6.12
N SER A 235 -1.03 10.35 -5.54
CA SER A 235 -0.21 11.11 -4.60
C SER A 235 -0.89 11.15 -3.24
N PHE A 236 -0.10 11.15 -2.18
CA PHE A 236 -0.59 11.16 -0.80
C PHE A 236 0.49 11.60 0.18
N LYS A 237 0.08 11.89 1.41
CA LYS A 237 0.94 12.09 2.57
C LYS A 237 1.07 10.78 3.32
N LEU A 238 2.27 10.20 3.37
CA LEU A 238 2.57 8.93 4.02
C LEU A 238 3.17 9.13 5.39
N TYR A 239 2.55 8.55 6.41
CA TYR A 239 3.10 8.48 7.77
C TYR A 239 3.96 7.23 7.97
N GLU A 240 4.89 7.29 8.92
CA GLU A 240 5.83 6.19 9.20
C GLU A 240 5.13 4.88 9.63
N ASN A 241 3.92 4.99 10.16
CA ASN A 241 3.08 3.86 10.54
C ASN A 241 2.23 3.28 9.39
N GLY A 242 2.42 3.74 8.14
CA GLY A 242 1.70 3.28 6.96
C GLY A 242 0.35 3.95 6.70
N PHE A 243 -0.10 4.84 7.59
CA PHE A 243 -1.30 5.64 7.35
C PHE A 243 -1.06 6.65 6.22
N THR A 244 -2.08 6.85 5.38
CA THR A 244 -2.02 7.80 4.26
C THR A 244 -3.20 8.77 4.28
N ARG A 245 -3.02 9.99 3.77
CA ARG A 245 -4.07 11.00 3.62
C ARG A 245 -3.77 11.99 2.49
N ASP A 246 -4.68 12.93 2.26
CA ASP A 246 -4.58 13.96 1.21
C ASP A 246 -4.35 13.29 -0.14
N LEU A 247 -5.32 12.45 -0.53
CA LEU A 247 -5.21 11.60 -1.71
C LEU A 247 -5.49 12.42 -2.98
N GLU A 248 -4.67 12.25 -4.00
CA GLU A 248 -4.93 12.70 -5.37
C GLU A 248 -4.74 11.52 -6.32
N MET A 249 -5.81 11.14 -7.01
CA MET A 249 -5.87 9.97 -7.88
C MET A 249 -6.04 10.44 -9.33
N SER A 250 -5.02 10.24 -10.18
CA SER A 250 -5.02 10.65 -11.58
C SER A 250 -5.27 9.47 -12.50
N TYR A 251 -6.22 9.65 -13.42
CA TYR A 251 -6.62 8.69 -14.44
C TYR A 251 -6.30 9.21 -15.86
N GLY A 252 -5.27 10.06 -15.98
CA GLY A 252 -4.86 10.68 -17.22
C GLY A 252 -5.70 11.92 -17.54
N ASP A 253 -6.90 11.76 -18.05
CA ASP A 253 -7.77 12.86 -18.47
C ASP A 253 -8.56 13.54 -17.35
N PHE A 254 -8.59 12.98 -16.14
CA PHE A 254 -9.18 13.60 -14.96
C PHE A 254 -8.49 13.12 -13.68
N SER A 255 -8.61 13.89 -12.61
CA SER A 255 -8.17 13.50 -11.26
C SER A 255 -9.27 13.67 -10.22
N ILE A 256 -9.20 12.85 -9.19
CA ILE A 256 -10.10 12.85 -8.04
C ILE A 256 -9.28 13.16 -6.79
N ARG A 257 -9.76 14.08 -5.97
CA ARG A 257 -9.19 14.35 -4.64
C ARG A 257 -9.96 13.59 -3.58
N GLY A 258 -9.23 12.95 -2.67
CA GLY A 258 -9.77 12.29 -1.48
C GLY A 258 -9.35 13.03 -0.21
N LYS A 259 -10.31 13.71 0.44
CA LYS A 259 -10.09 14.42 1.70
C LYS A 259 -10.45 13.52 2.88
N LEU A 260 -9.50 13.35 3.81
CA LEU A 260 -9.76 12.62 5.06
C LEU A 260 -10.85 13.34 5.88
N VAL A 261 -11.92 12.61 6.22
CA VAL A 261 -13.03 13.10 7.04
C VAL A 261 -13.27 12.26 8.29
N GLY A 262 -12.67 11.08 8.38
CA GLY A 262 -12.75 10.21 9.54
C GLY A 262 -11.52 9.33 9.68
N PHE A 263 -11.01 9.21 10.90
CA PHE A 263 -9.88 8.35 11.23
C PHE A 263 -10.09 7.70 12.59
N GLU A 264 -9.85 6.40 12.65
CA GLU A 264 -9.96 5.60 13.86
C GLU A 264 -8.83 4.58 13.91
N VAL A 265 -8.10 4.57 15.03
CA VAL A 265 -7.12 3.51 15.31
C VAL A 265 -7.89 2.30 15.81
N LEU A 266 -7.66 1.15 15.19
CA LEU A 266 -8.26 -0.12 15.60
C LEU A 266 -7.38 -0.83 16.62
N ASP A 267 -7.98 -1.76 17.35
CA ASP A 267 -7.21 -2.61 18.26
C ASP A 267 -6.18 -3.41 17.45
N GLN A 268 -4.91 -3.20 17.76
CA GLN A 268 -3.85 -3.98 17.11
C GLN A 268 -3.96 -5.44 17.56
N SER A 269 -3.90 -6.35 16.62
CA SER A 269 -3.62 -7.75 16.88
C SER A 269 -2.32 -7.85 17.71
N LYS A 270 -2.24 -8.81 18.62
CA LYS A 270 -1.19 -8.93 19.65
C LYS A 270 0.20 -8.75 19.03
N ALA A 271 1.05 -7.96 19.69
CA ALA A 271 2.44 -7.83 19.33
C ALA A 271 3.08 -9.22 19.15
N CYS A 272 3.84 -9.39 18.06
CA CYS A 272 4.57 -10.62 17.80
C CYS A 272 5.45 -10.98 18.99
N THR A 273 5.15 -12.08 19.66
CA THR A 273 6.05 -12.62 20.67
C THR A 273 7.14 -13.40 19.93
N PRO A 274 8.42 -13.06 20.05
CA PRO A 274 9.50 -13.86 19.46
C PRO A 274 9.40 -15.29 20.03
N GLN A 275 9.33 -16.28 19.13
CA GLN A 275 9.45 -17.69 19.53
C GLN A 275 10.90 -18.04 19.78
#